data_f218f4638654fd01e7091f61cc51ff45
#
_entry.id   f218f4638654fd01e7091f61cc51ff45
#
_cell.length_a   1.000
_cell.length_b   1.000
_cell.length_c   1.000
_cell.angle_alpha   90.00
_cell.angle_beta   90.00
_cell.angle_gamma   90.00
#
_symmetry.space_group_name_H-M   'P 1'
#
loop_
_entity.id
_entity.type
_entity.pdbx_description
1 polymer ?
#
loop_
_entity_poly.entity_id
_entity_poly.type
_entity_poly.pdbx_seq_one_letter_code
_entity_poly.pdbx_strand_id
1 'polypeptide(L)'
;RKAITPWDGEMDPPLPSVAAVCVYPSLVHVARRTLEGSGVAVASVATGFPSGQFPLEVRLSDVAQAVNAGADEIDMVINRGAFLSGDLDKVADEITSVRLACGNAHLKIILETGELETLENVRLASDLAIRAAASAGSISDGEVFIKTSTGKVSPAATMPVTLVMLESIREYYEETGVRVGMKPAGGIRFAKQALHYLEMVKETLGEDWLTPQLFRCGASSLANDVLRQIVRQH
;
A
#
# COMPACT_ATOMS: atom_id res chain seq x y z
N ARG A 1 17.54 -9.00 8.14
CA ARG A 1 17.63 -8.99 9.60
C ARG A 1 16.73 -7.92 10.21
N LYS A 2 16.89 -6.61 9.96
CA LYS A 2 16.08 -5.52 10.54
C LYS A 2 14.56 -5.67 10.36
N ALA A 3 14.09 -6.28 9.29
CA ALA A 3 12.66 -6.49 9.07
C ALA A 3 12.08 -7.51 10.06
N ILE A 4 12.86 -8.53 10.41
CA ILE A 4 12.44 -9.63 11.29
C ILE A 4 12.68 -9.26 12.75
N THR A 5 13.90 -8.80 13.05
CA THR A 5 14.34 -8.41 14.40
C THR A 5 14.86 -6.97 14.33
N PRO A 6 14.01 -5.96 14.51
CA PRO A 6 14.41 -4.55 14.41
C PRO A 6 15.49 -4.16 15.41
N TRP A 7 15.48 -4.80 16.58
CA TRP A 7 16.43 -4.61 17.66
C TRP A 7 16.91 -5.96 18.22
N ASP A 8 18.20 -6.11 18.43
CA ASP A 8 18.86 -7.32 18.96
C ASP A 8 19.38 -7.15 20.39
N GLY A 9 19.14 -6.00 21.04
CA GLY A 9 19.36 -5.79 22.44
C GLY A 9 18.20 -6.32 23.32
N GLU A 10 18.43 -6.37 24.62
CA GLU A 10 17.38 -6.74 25.57
C GLU A 10 16.31 -5.66 25.60
N MET A 11 15.06 -6.06 25.40
CA MET A 11 13.87 -5.22 25.52
C MET A 11 12.67 -6.10 25.86
N ASP A 12 11.89 -5.69 26.85
CA ASP A 12 10.69 -6.40 27.28
C ASP A 12 9.47 -5.44 27.21
N PRO A 13 8.45 -5.74 26.39
CA PRO A 13 8.40 -6.83 25.41
C PRO A 13 9.33 -6.60 24.19
N PRO A 14 9.72 -7.66 23.49
CA PRO A 14 10.56 -7.53 22.31
C PRO A 14 9.84 -6.73 21.20
N LEU A 15 10.58 -5.94 20.44
CA LEU A 15 9.99 -5.16 19.34
C LEU A 15 9.44 -6.08 18.24
N PRO A 16 8.22 -5.81 17.75
CA PRO A 16 7.64 -6.59 16.67
C PRO A 16 8.42 -6.42 15.36
N SER A 17 8.31 -7.42 14.48
CA SER A 17 8.78 -7.34 13.10
C SER A 17 8.01 -6.27 12.32
N VAL A 18 8.54 -5.87 11.15
CA VAL A 18 7.75 -5.07 10.19
C VAL A 18 6.66 -5.94 9.57
N ALA A 19 5.57 -5.31 9.10
CA ALA A 19 4.46 -6.04 8.48
C ALA A 19 4.85 -6.71 7.14
N ALA A 20 5.62 -6.01 6.31
CA ALA A 20 6.04 -6.50 5.00
C ALA A 20 7.36 -5.87 4.54
N VAL A 21 8.06 -6.57 3.66
CA VAL A 21 9.18 -6.05 2.88
C VAL A 21 8.76 -5.95 1.43
N CYS A 22 8.84 -4.73 0.85
CA CYS A 22 8.46 -4.48 -0.53
C CYS A 22 9.70 -4.38 -1.44
N VAL A 23 9.72 -5.18 -2.50
CA VAL A 23 10.84 -5.31 -3.43
C VAL A 23 10.37 -5.22 -4.89
N TYR A 24 11.31 -5.17 -5.83
CA TYR A 24 11.02 -5.38 -7.25
C TYR A 24 10.77 -6.88 -7.56
N PRO A 25 10.03 -7.23 -8.63
CA PRO A 25 9.68 -8.60 -8.95
C PRO A 25 10.89 -9.56 -8.99
N SER A 26 12.00 -9.12 -9.56
CA SER A 26 13.25 -9.91 -9.64
C SER A 26 13.85 -10.30 -8.28
N LEU A 27 13.46 -9.64 -7.20
CA LEU A 27 13.97 -9.87 -5.84
C LEU A 27 12.99 -10.63 -4.94
N VAL A 28 11.77 -10.93 -5.43
CA VAL A 28 10.74 -11.60 -4.63
C VAL A 28 11.22 -12.95 -4.10
N HIS A 29 11.82 -13.80 -4.95
CA HIS A 29 12.32 -15.09 -4.53
C HIS A 29 13.45 -15.02 -3.49
N VAL A 30 14.28 -13.96 -3.54
CA VAL A 30 15.32 -13.72 -2.53
C VAL A 30 14.69 -13.30 -1.20
N ALA A 31 13.72 -12.36 -1.26
CA ALA A 31 13.00 -11.90 -0.08
C ALA A 31 12.24 -13.07 0.58
N ARG A 32 11.51 -13.87 -0.21
CA ARG A 32 10.74 -15.03 0.28
C ARG A 32 11.63 -16.00 1.06
N ARG A 33 12.74 -16.41 0.45
CA ARG A 33 13.71 -17.31 1.07
C ARG A 33 14.33 -16.74 2.35
N THR A 34 14.62 -15.41 2.35
CA THR A 34 15.24 -14.75 3.49
C THR A 34 14.28 -14.53 4.65
N LEU A 35 12.98 -14.39 4.37
CA LEU A 35 11.93 -14.10 5.35
C LEU A 35 11.13 -15.35 5.74
N GLU A 36 11.54 -16.53 5.27
CA GLU A 36 10.88 -17.80 5.60
C GLU A 36 10.77 -18.00 7.12
N GLY A 37 9.57 -18.36 7.58
CA GLY A 37 9.28 -18.59 9.00
C GLY A 37 9.22 -17.34 9.89
N SER A 38 9.43 -16.13 9.35
CA SER A 38 9.44 -14.89 10.14
C SER A 38 8.06 -14.24 10.35
N GLY A 39 7.06 -14.64 9.58
CA GLY A 39 5.75 -13.97 9.54
C GLY A 39 5.72 -12.63 8.82
N VAL A 40 6.86 -12.13 8.30
CA VAL A 40 6.95 -10.89 7.52
C VAL A 40 6.51 -11.18 6.08
N ALA A 41 5.50 -10.46 5.60
CA ALA A 41 5.00 -10.62 4.24
C ALA A 41 6.01 -10.10 3.19
N VAL A 42 6.01 -10.72 2.01
CA VAL A 42 6.74 -10.25 0.84
C VAL A 42 5.79 -9.51 -0.09
N ALA A 43 5.97 -8.21 -0.22
CA ALA A 43 5.27 -7.38 -1.19
C ALA A 43 6.14 -7.15 -2.43
N SER A 44 5.53 -7.12 -3.60
CA SER A 44 6.20 -6.74 -4.84
C SER A 44 5.52 -5.56 -5.48
N VAL A 45 6.30 -4.56 -5.92
CA VAL A 45 5.79 -3.61 -6.90
C VAL A 45 5.59 -4.31 -8.23
N ALA A 46 4.56 -3.92 -9.00
CA ALA A 46 4.29 -4.50 -10.30
C ALA A 46 3.61 -3.49 -11.23
N THR A 47 3.13 -3.96 -12.38
CA THR A 47 2.42 -3.20 -13.41
C THR A 47 3.26 -2.10 -14.07
N GLY A 48 4.56 -2.37 -14.27
CA GLY A 48 5.48 -1.42 -14.86
C GLY A 48 5.84 -0.28 -13.91
N PHE A 49 5.99 -0.59 -12.62
CA PHE A 49 6.38 0.38 -11.60
C PHE A 49 7.68 1.11 -11.95
N PRO A 50 7.78 2.45 -11.79
CA PRO A 50 6.80 3.33 -11.14
C PRO A 50 5.79 3.97 -12.09
N SER A 51 5.88 3.77 -13.40
CA SER A 51 5.09 4.55 -14.38
C SER A 51 3.64 4.06 -14.56
N GLY A 52 3.41 2.76 -14.51
CA GLY A 52 2.09 2.15 -14.76
C GLY A 52 1.62 2.24 -16.22
N GLN A 53 2.52 2.54 -17.18
CA GLN A 53 2.16 2.89 -18.57
C GLN A 53 2.49 1.81 -19.61
N PHE A 54 2.90 0.62 -19.19
CA PHE A 54 3.10 -0.48 -20.13
C PHE A 54 1.76 -1.04 -20.65
N PRO A 55 1.75 -1.70 -21.83
CA PRO A 55 0.60 -2.46 -22.29
C PRO A 55 0.06 -3.39 -21.22
N LEU A 56 -1.27 -3.57 -21.15
CA LEU A 56 -1.91 -4.30 -20.05
C LEU A 56 -1.40 -5.75 -19.95
N GLU A 57 -1.21 -6.45 -21.07
CA GLU A 57 -0.69 -7.82 -21.08
C GLU A 57 0.70 -7.95 -20.44
N VAL A 58 1.57 -6.93 -20.66
CA VAL A 58 2.91 -6.89 -20.02
C VAL A 58 2.77 -6.68 -18.53
N ARG A 59 1.87 -5.79 -18.10
CA ARG A 59 1.60 -5.51 -16.69
C ARG A 59 0.99 -6.71 -15.96
N LEU A 60 0.10 -7.46 -16.62
CA LEU A 60 -0.45 -8.71 -16.07
C LEU A 60 0.61 -9.80 -15.97
N SER A 61 1.50 -9.91 -16.98
CA SER A 61 2.63 -10.83 -16.91
C SER A 61 3.58 -10.50 -15.75
N ASP A 62 3.84 -9.22 -15.49
CA ASP A 62 4.65 -8.73 -14.38
C ASP A 62 4.04 -9.15 -13.02
N VAL A 63 2.71 -8.98 -12.85
CA VAL A 63 1.97 -9.45 -11.67
C VAL A 63 2.09 -10.96 -11.50
N ALA A 64 1.81 -11.72 -12.57
CA ALA A 64 1.87 -13.18 -12.51
C ALA A 64 3.27 -13.70 -12.14
N GLN A 65 4.33 -13.07 -12.65
CA GLN A 65 5.70 -13.41 -12.30
C GLN A 65 6.00 -13.14 -10.82
N ALA A 66 5.54 -12.00 -10.28
CA ALA A 66 5.74 -11.67 -8.87
C ALA A 66 4.99 -12.64 -7.95
N VAL A 67 3.74 -12.96 -8.26
CA VAL A 67 2.93 -13.95 -7.51
C VAL A 67 3.57 -15.34 -7.56
N ASN A 68 3.96 -15.81 -8.75
CA ASN A 68 4.61 -17.11 -8.91
C ASN A 68 5.97 -17.20 -8.20
N ALA A 69 6.68 -16.07 -8.04
CA ALA A 69 7.91 -16.00 -7.27
C ALA A 69 7.68 -16.00 -5.75
N GLY A 70 6.41 -15.95 -5.29
CA GLY A 70 6.00 -16.05 -3.90
C GLY A 70 5.70 -14.70 -3.22
N ALA A 71 5.28 -13.68 -3.98
CA ALA A 71 4.77 -12.45 -3.36
C ALA A 71 3.43 -12.71 -2.67
N ASP A 72 3.31 -12.27 -1.42
CA ASP A 72 2.06 -12.31 -0.65
C ASP A 72 1.17 -11.10 -0.99
N GLU A 73 1.78 -10.01 -1.50
CA GLU A 73 1.13 -8.74 -1.75
C GLU A 73 1.68 -8.09 -3.04
N ILE A 74 0.81 -7.46 -3.82
CA ILE A 74 1.15 -6.75 -5.06
C ILE A 74 0.82 -5.27 -4.92
N ASP A 75 1.81 -4.40 -5.08
CA ASP A 75 1.64 -2.95 -5.14
C ASP A 75 1.59 -2.52 -6.62
N MET A 76 0.39 -2.41 -7.22
CA MET A 76 0.20 -1.94 -8.59
C MET A 76 0.22 -0.42 -8.70
N VAL A 77 0.49 0.10 -9.88
CA VAL A 77 0.35 1.54 -10.21
C VAL A 77 -0.77 1.70 -11.23
N ILE A 78 -1.70 2.64 -10.98
CA ILE A 78 -2.77 2.96 -11.94
C ILE A 78 -2.20 3.61 -13.21
N ASN A 79 -2.97 3.55 -14.29
CA ASN A 79 -2.69 4.28 -15.53
C ASN A 79 -3.13 5.75 -15.36
N ARG A 80 -2.21 6.58 -14.83
CA ARG A 80 -2.49 8.00 -14.58
C ARG A 80 -2.83 8.78 -15.85
N GLY A 81 -2.21 8.42 -16.96
CA GLY A 81 -2.50 9.06 -18.24
C GLY A 81 -3.95 8.84 -18.68
N ALA A 82 -4.45 7.61 -18.58
CA ALA A 82 -5.85 7.29 -18.84
C ALA A 82 -6.77 8.03 -17.87
N PHE A 83 -6.45 8.02 -16.56
CA PHE A 83 -7.22 8.71 -15.54
C PHE A 83 -7.35 10.21 -15.85
N LEU A 84 -6.24 10.91 -16.06
CA LEU A 84 -6.23 12.36 -16.32
C LEU A 84 -6.85 12.74 -17.67
N SER A 85 -6.90 11.82 -18.63
CA SER A 85 -7.63 12.03 -19.90
C SER A 85 -9.12 11.73 -19.80
N GLY A 86 -9.62 11.29 -18.64
CA GLY A 86 -11.03 10.97 -18.40
C GLY A 86 -11.45 9.55 -18.84
N ASP A 87 -10.50 8.70 -19.24
CA ASP A 87 -10.76 7.29 -19.61
C ASP A 87 -10.84 6.41 -18.35
N LEU A 88 -11.85 6.68 -17.53
CA LEU A 88 -12.03 6.04 -16.22
C LEU A 88 -12.38 4.56 -16.33
N ASP A 89 -13.16 4.18 -17.36
CA ASP A 89 -13.52 2.78 -17.60
C ASP A 89 -12.27 1.94 -17.85
N LYS A 90 -11.34 2.44 -18.64
CA LYS A 90 -10.05 1.77 -18.85
C LYS A 90 -9.27 1.60 -17.54
N VAL A 91 -9.24 2.62 -16.70
CA VAL A 91 -8.54 2.51 -15.40
C VAL A 91 -9.21 1.44 -14.54
N ALA A 92 -10.55 1.40 -14.47
CA ALA A 92 -11.31 0.42 -13.74
C ALA A 92 -11.07 -1.01 -14.26
N ASP A 93 -11.14 -1.22 -15.57
CA ASP A 93 -10.89 -2.51 -16.21
C ASP A 93 -9.47 -3.03 -15.96
N GLU A 94 -8.47 -2.14 -16.00
CA GLU A 94 -7.09 -2.48 -15.71
C GLU A 94 -6.91 -2.89 -14.24
N ILE A 95 -7.53 -2.19 -13.28
CA ILE A 95 -7.48 -2.54 -11.86
C ILE A 95 -8.17 -3.90 -11.63
N THR A 96 -9.35 -4.10 -12.20
CA THR A 96 -10.10 -5.36 -12.13
C THR A 96 -9.26 -6.53 -12.67
N SER A 97 -8.63 -6.34 -13.83
CA SER A 97 -7.77 -7.35 -14.45
C SER A 97 -6.55 -7.70 -13.59
N VAL A 98 -5.92 -6.68 -12.98
CA VAL A 98 -4.79 -6.88 -12.07
C VAL A 98 -5.24 -7.58 -10.80
N ARG A 99 -6.39 -7.23 -10.22
CA ARG A 99 -6.95 -7.91 -9.05
C ARG A 99 -7.16 -9.40 -9.31
N LEU A 100 -7.70 -9.76 -10.46
CA LEU A 100 -7.86 -11.15 -10.86
C LEU A 100 -6.51 -11.86 -11.02
N ALA A 101 -5.51 -11.20 -11.59
CA ALA A 101 -4.17 -11.77 -11.77
C ALA A 101 -3.41 -11.96 -10.43
N CYS A 102 -3.78 -11.23 -9.38
CA CYS A 102 -3.19 -11.41 -8.05
C CYS A 102 -3.55 -12.75 -7.39
N GLY A 103 -4.67 -13.39 -7.79
CA GLY A 103 -5.14 -14.61 -7.12
C GLY A 103 -5.37 -14.36 -5.63
N ASN A 104 -4.62 -15.08 -4.79
CA ASN A 104 -4.70 -14.95 -3.33
C ASN A 104 -3.79 -13.85 -2.75
N ALA A 105 -2.98 -13.19 -3.56
CA ALA A 105 -2.13 -12.10 -3.08
C ALA A 105 -2.97 -10.84 -2.84
N HIS A 106 -2.69 -10.12 -1.75
CA HIS A 106 -3.34 -8.84 -1.44
C HIS A 106 -2.94 -7.79 -2.48
N LEU A 107 -3.89 -6.93 -2.85
CA LEU A 107 -3.66 -5.86 -3.81
C LEU A 107 -3.54 -4.50 -3.12
N LYS A 108 -2.49 -3.74 -3.42
CA LYS A 108 -2.38 -2.33 -3.04
C LYS A 108 -2.31 -1.47 -4.30
N ILE A 109 -3.23 -0.53 -4.43
CA ILE A 109 -3.41 0.29 -5.62
C ILE A 109 -2.77 1.64 -5.40
N ILE A 110 -1.64 1.89 -6.07
CA ILE A 110 -0.92 3.17 -6.00
C ILE A 110 -1.60 4.16 -6.93
N LEU A 111 -2.14 5.23 -6.36
CA LEU A 111 -2.82 6.29 -7.11
C LEU A 111 -1.85 7.31 -7.69
N GLU A 112 -0.65 7.47 -7.10
CA GLU A 112 0.34 8.50 -7.38
C GLU A 112 -0.25 9.91 -7.23
N THR A 113 -0.77 10.18 -6.05
CA THR A 113 -1.56 11.37 -5.72
C THR A 113 -0.87 12.69 -6.04
N GLY A 114 0.46 12.73 -6.07
CA GLY A 114 1.22 13.91 -6.47
C GLY A 114 1.08 14.31 -7.95
N GLU A 115 0.58 13.40 -8.80
CA GLU A 115 0.33 13.64 -10.22
C GLU A 115 -1.16 13.77 -10.56
N LEU A 116 -2.06 13.63 -9.57
CA LEU A 116 -3.51 13.73 -9.81
C LEU A 116 -4.05 15.18 -9.78
N GLU A 117 -3.18 16.16 -9.57
CA GLU A 117 -3.42 17.60 -9.68
C GLU A 117 -4.34 18.19 -8.60
N THR A 118 -5.50 17.58 -8.31
CA THR A 118 -6.50 18.12 -7.36
C THR A 118 -6.93 17.09 -6.32
N LEU A 119 -7.50 17.55 -5.20
CA LEU A 119 -8.08 16.66 -4.19
C LEU A 119 -9.34 15.94 -4.71
N GLU A 120 -10.09 16.57 -5.62
CA GLU A 120 -11.23 15.96 -6.28
C GLU A 120 -10.79 14.75 -7.13
N ASN A 121 -9.69 14.88 -7.85
CA ASN A 121 -9.11 13.76 -8.60
C ASN A 121 -8.60 12.66 -7.66
N VAL A 122 -7.99 13.02 -6.53
CA VAL A 122 -7.58 12.04 -5.51
C VAL A 122 -8.79 11.29 -4.97
N ARG A 123 -9.90 11.99 -4.70
CA ARG A 123 -11.15 11.37 -4.26
C ARG A 123 -11.70 10.43 -5.32
N LEU A 124 -11.87 10.91 -6.55
CA LEU A 124 -12.38 10.12 -7.66
C LEU A 124 -11.52 8.87 -7.92
N ALA A 125 -10.19 9.01 -7.91
CA ALA A 125 -9.28 7.88 -8.09
C ALA A 125 -9.38 6.86 -6.95
N SER A 126 -9.60 7.31 -5.71
CA SER A 126 -9.76 6.44 -4.54
C SER A 126 -11.05 5.62 -4.64
N ASP A 127 -12.17 6.28 -4.93
CA ASP A 127 -13.47 5.61 -5.09
C ASP A 127 -13.44 4.62 -6.26
N LEU A 128 -12.88 5.04 -7.40
CA LEU A 128 -12.72 4.20 -8.58
C LEU A 128 -11.88 2.96 -8.27
N ALA A 129 -10.74 3.15 -7.60
CA ALA A 129 -9.82 2.06 -7.29
C ALA A 129 -10.45 1.00 -6.37
N ILE A 130 -11.13 1.44 -5.31
CA ILE A 130 -11.80 0.54 -4.37
C ILE A 130 -12.92 -0.23 -5.08
N ARG A 131 -13.80 0.46 -5.82
CA ARG A 131 -14.94 -0.15 -6.50
C ARG A 131 -14.51 -1.08 -7.64
N ALA A 132 -13.49 -0.71 -8.41
CA ALA A 132 -12.93 -1.57 -9.46
C ALA A 132 -12.31 -2.86 -8.89
N ALA A 133 -11.58 -2.77 -7.78
CA ALA A 133 -11.04 -3.97 -7.13
C ALA A 133 -12.15 -4.87 -6.58
N ALA A 134 -13.23 -4.29 -6.03
CA ALA A 134 -14.38 -5.02 -5.53
C ALA A 134 -15.22 -5.65 -6.65
N SER A 135 -15.24 -5.08 -7.85
CA SER A 135 -15.98 -5.64 -9.00
C SER A 135 -15.37 -6.95 -9.53
N ALA A 136 -14.10 -7.22 -9.24
CA ALA A 136 -13.41 -8.47 -9.60
C ALA A 136 -13.89 -9.68 -8.78
N GLY A 137 -14.64 -9.47 -7.71
CA GLY A 137 -15.14 -10.48 -6.79
C GLY A 137 -15.25 -9.93 -5.37
N SER A 138 -15.82 -10.71 -4.45
CA SER A 138 -15.87 -10.30 -3.05
C SER A 138 -14.46 -10.07 -2.50
N ILE A 139 -14.29 -9.00 -1.74
CA ILE A 139 -13.06 -8.68 -1.02
C ILE A 139 -13.27 -8.84 0.48
N SER A 140 -12.22 -9.30 1.17
CA SER A 140 -12.19 -9.43 2.63
C SER A 140 -11.46 -8.24 3.24
N ASP A 141 -11.62 -8.05 4.55
CA ASP A 141 -10.94 -7.00 5.32
C ASP A 141 -9.41 -7.05 5.07
N GLY A 142 -8.84 -5.93 4.67
CA GLY A 142 -7.40 -5.78 4.44
C GLY A 142 -6.84 -6.49 3.20
N GLU A 143 -7.68 -7.09 2.38
CA GLU A 143 -7.25 -7.73 1.13
C GLU A 143 -6.91 -6.71 0.04
N VAL A 144 -7.57 -5.57 0.06
CA VAL A 144 -7.32 -4.43 -0.82
C VAL A 144 -6.88 -3.22 -0.02
N PHE A 145 -5.89 -2.52 -0.53
CA PHE A 145 -5.39 -1.24 -0.04
C PHE A 145 -5.42 -0.19 -1.14
N ILE A 146 -5.65 1.06 -0.78
CA ILE A 146 -5.22 2.19 -1.60
C ILE A 146 -3.95 2.81 -1.01
N LYS A 147 -3.05 3.23 -1.89
CA LYS A 147 -1.73 3.74 -1.54
C LYS A 147 -1.48 5.09 -2.22
N THR A 148 -0.94 6.06 -1.48
CA THR A 148 -0.76 7.41 -2.03
C THR A 148 0.16 7.42 -3.24
N SER A 149 1.36 6.85 -3.13
CA SER A 149 2.41 7.09 -4.13
C SER A 149 3.45 5.98 -4.24
N THR A 150 4.18 6.01 -5.34
CA THR A 150 5.35 5.14 -5.59
C THR A 150 6.53 5.53 -4.69
N GLY A 151 6.59 6.77 -4.22
CA GLY A 151 7.74 7.35 -3.54
C GLY A 151 8.86 7.78 -4.51
N LYS A 152 8.58 7.79 -5.83
CA LYS A 152 9.52 8.20 -6.90
C LYS A 152 9.20 9.59 -7.45
N VAL A 153 8.01 10.11 -7.14
CA VAL A 153 7.53 11.44 -7.51
C VAL A 153 7.33 12.29 -6.25
N SER A 154 7.44 13.60 -6.36
CA SER A 154 7.18 14.56 -5.30
C SER A 154 6.20 15.63 -5.81
N PRO A 155 5.19 16.01 -5.00
CA PRO A 155 4.91 15.53 -3.64
C PRO A 155 4.46 14.06 -3.62
N ALA A 156 4.73 13.38 -2.49
CA ALA A 156 4.28 12.01 -2.27
C ALA A 156 3.11 12.00 -1.26
N ALA A 157 3.18 11.23 -0.16
CA ALA A 157 2.15 11.30 0.87
C ALA A 157 2.11 12.67 1.54
N THR A 158 0.91 13.26 1.60
CA THR A 158 0.63 14.47 2.40
C THR A 158 -0.62 14.24 3.25
N MET A 159 -0.77 15.01 4.34
CA MET A 159 -1.93 14.89 5.22
C MET A 159 -3.26 15.13 4.46
N PRO A 160 -3.40 16.19 3.62
CA PRO A 160 -4.67 16.42 2.91
C PRO A 160 -5.05 15.27 1.97
N VAL A 161 -4.13 14.77 1.14
CA VAL A 161 -4.48 13.67 0.22
C VAL A 161 -4.79 12.38 0.99
N THR A 162 -4.09 12.13 2.10
CA THR A 162 -4.36 10.96 2.94
C THR A 162 -5.75 11.03 3.57
N LEU A 163 -6.15 12.20 4.07
CA LEU A 163 -7.50 12.41 4.63
C LEU A 163 -8.59 12.11 3.59
N VAL A 164 -8.47 12.66 2.39
CA VAL A 164 -9.43 12.39 1.29
C VAL A 164 -9.52 10.90 0.98
N MET A 165 -8.40 10.19 0.96
CA MET A 165 -8.38 8.74 0.74
C MET A 165 -9.03 7.97 1.90
N LEU A 166 -8.83 8.40 3.15
CA LEU A 166 -9.47 7.79 4.32
C LEU A 166 -10.99 8.00 4.30
N GLU A 167 -11.47 9.16 3.84
CA GLU A 167 -12.90 9.40 3.66
C GLU A 167 -13.53 8.46 2.63
N SER A 168 -12.84 8.19 1.50
CA SER A 168 -13.28 7.17 0.54
C SER A 168 -13.38 5.78 1.16
N ILE A 169 -12.40 5.41 1.98
CA ILE A 169 -12.40 4.12 2.71
C ILE A 169 -13.56 4.07 3.70
N ARG A 170 -13.82 5.15 4.46
CA ARG A 170 -14.92 5.23 5.42
C ARG A 170 -16.28 5.04 4.74
N GLU A 171 -16.53 5.77 3.67
CA GLU A 171 -17.81 5.67 2.93
C GLU A 171 -18.00 4.26 2.36
N TYR A 172 -16.96 3.67 1.79
CA TYR A 172 -17.04 2.30 1.30
C TYR A 172 -17.35 1.30 2.44
N TYR A 173 -16.74 1.48 3.61
CA TYR A 173 -17.02 0.66 4.79
C TYR A 173 -18.46 0.86 5.29
N GLU A 174 -18.96 2.09 5.34
CA GLU A 174 -20.33 2.39 5.74
C GLU A 174 -21.36 1.74 4.78
N GLU A 175 -21.03 1.67 3.48
CA GLU A 175 -21.89 1.04 2.47
C GLU A 175 -21.87 -0.49 2.52
N THR A 176 -20.71 -1.10 2.78
CA THR A 176 -20.48 -2.54 2.52
C THR A 176 -20.12 -3.36 3.75
N GLY A 177 -19.66 -2.73 4.82
CA GLY A 177 -19.08 -3.38 6.00
C GLY A 177 -17.68 -3.93 5.78
N VAL A 178 -17.05 -3.73 4.62
CA VAL A 178 -15.72 -4.25 4.28
C VAL A 178 -14.64 -3.20 4.53
N ARG A 179 -13.57 -3.60 5.25
CA ARG A 179 -12.46 -2.72 5.61
C ARG A 179 -11.36 -2.75 4.56
N VAL A 180 -11.27 -1.68 3.76
CA VAL A 180 -10.15 -1.43 2.84
C VAL A 180 -8.98 -0.83 3.63
N GLY A 181 -7.76 -1.25 3.31
CA GLY A 181 -6.55 -0.74 3.97
C GLY A 181 -6.03 0.56 3.36
N MET A 182 -5.25 1.30 4.15
CA MET A 182 -4.59 2.54 3.74
C MET A 182 -3.06 2.42 3.86
N LYS A 183 -2.33 2.90 2.83
CA LYS A 183 -0.86 2.95 2.85
C LYS A 183 -0.34 4.31 2.38
N PRO A 184 -0.19 5.33 3.26
CA PRO A 184 0.57 6.51 2.90
C PRO A 184 2.03 6.12 2.63
N ALA A 185 2.60 6.59 1.53
CA ALA A 185 3.94 6.22 1.10
C ALA A 185 4.70 7.40 0.49
N GLY A 186 6.01 7.45 0.76
CA GLY A 186 6.90 8.51 0.33
C GLY A 186 6.86 9.76 1.22
N GLY A 187 8.03 10.28 1.55
CA GLY A 187 8.16 11.50 2.37
C GLY A 187 8.07 11.29 3.89
N ILE A 188 7.60 10.14 4.37
CA ILE A 188 7.46 9.84 5.81
C ILE A 188 8.80 9.32 6.33
N ARG A 189 9.54 10.15 7.06
CA ARG A 189 10.91 9.84 7.49
C ARG A 189 11.08 9.77 9.00
N PHE A 190 10.21 10.42 9.76
CA PHE A 190 10.33 10.60 11.21
C PHE A 190 9.12 10.01 11.94
N ALA A 191 9.37 9.46 13.13
CA ALA A 191 8.34 8.89 14.01
C ALA A 191 7.19 9.89 14.27
N LYS A 192 7.51 11.16 14.52
CA LYS A 192 6.50 12.21 14.71
C LYS A 192 5.53 12.33 13.51
N GLN A 193 6.04 12.25 12.27
CA GLN A 193 5.18 12.27 11.09
C GLN A 193 4.25 11.06 11.06
N ALA A 194 4.79 9.86 11.36
CA ALA A 194 3.99 8.65 11.39
C ALA A 194 2.88 8.70 12.44
N LEU A 195 3.15 9.30 13.61
CA LEU A 195 2.14 9.49 14.67
C LEU A 195 0.98 10.37 14.19
N HIS A 196 1.24 11.46 13.44
CA HIS A 196 0.17 12.29 12.88
C HIS A 196 -0.72 11.50 11.89
N TYR A 197 -0.14 10.58 11.10
CA TYR A 197 -0.93 9.70 10.22
C TYR A 197 -1.77 8.70 11.03
N LEU A 198 -1.22 8.14 12.11
CA LEU A 198 -1.96 7.23 13.00
C LEU A 198 -3.12 7.95 13.68
N GLU A 199 -2.89 9.18 14.17
CA GLU A 199 -3.92 10.03 14.76
C GLU A 199 -5.04 10.31 13.74
N MET A 200 -4.69 10.71 12.51
CA MET A 200 -5.66 10.93 11.45
C MET A 200 -6.49 9.69 11.13
N VAL A 201 -5.87 8.52 11.06
CA VAL A 201 -6.57 7.23 10.84
C VAL A 201 -7.54 6.96 11.99
N LYS A 202 -7.09 7.15 13.25
CA LYS A 202 -7.94 6.98 14.43
C LYS A 202 -9.16 7.89 14.39
N GLU A 203 -8.97 9.18 14.10
CA GLU A 203 -10.03 10.18 14.05
C GLU A 203 -11.02 9.94 12.89
N THR A 204 -10.55 9.41 11.75
CA THR A 204 -11.37 9.24 10.56
C THR A 204 -12.06 7.87 10.49
N LEU A 205 -11.35 6.79 10.84
CA LEU A 205 -11.79 5.40 10.67
C LEU A 205 -11.98 4.64 11.99
N GLY A 206 -11.43 5.14 13.10
CA GLY A 206 -11.46 4.48 14.39
C GLY A 206 -10.21 3.61 14.67
N GLU A 207 -10.15 3.08 15.90
CA GLU A 207 -9.01 2.30 16.39
C GLU A 207 -8.84 0.96 15.67
N ASP A 208 -9.90 0.39 15.13
CA ASP A 208 -9.90 -0.88 14.42
C ASP A 208 -8.97 -0.88 13.20
N TRP A 209 -8.70 0.29 12.61
CA TRP A 209 -7.74 0.43 11.51
C TRP A 209 -6.29 0.53 11.95
N LEU A 210 -5.99 0.73 13.23
CA LEU A 210 -4.63 0.85 13.74
C LEU A 210 -3.91 -0.51 13.87
N THR A 211 -4.02 -1.31 12.84
CA THR A 211 -3.42 -2.65 12.75
C THR A 211 -2.57 -2.78 11.49
N PRO A 212 -1.53 -3.63 11.47
CA PRO A 212 -0.74 -3.88 10.24
C PRO A 212 -1.56 -4.45 9.08
N GLN A 213 -2.73 -4.99 9.35
CA GLN A 213 -3.64 -5.55 8.36
C GLN A 213 -4.41 -4.47 7.61
N LEU A 214 -4.56 -3.25 8.20
CA LEU A 214 -5.39 -2.19 7.62
C LEU A 214 -4.66 -0.87 7.42
N PHE A 215 -3.55 -0.64 8.16
CA PHE A 215 -2.77 0.60 8.01
C PHE A 215 -1.26 0.31 7.97
N ARG A 216 -0.58 0.90 6.99
CA ARG A 216 0.88 0.76 6.85
C ARG A 216 1.53 2.03 6.34
N CYS A 217 2.69 2.39 6.89
CA CYS A 217 3.55 3.44 6.34
C CYS A 217 4.50 2.85 5.29
N GLY A 218 4.40 3.33 4.06
CA GLY A 218 5.34 2.97 2.98
C GLY A 218 6.62 3.79 3.08
N ALA A 219 7.59 3.32 3.88
CA ALA A 219 8.82 4.05 4.16
C ALA A 219 10.00 3.09 4.37
N SER A 220 11.23 3.57 4.14
CA SER A 220 12.47 2.81 4.41
C SER A 220 13.24 3.36 5.61
N SER A 221 13.38 4.69 5.72
CA SER A 221 14.13 5.34 6.80
C SER A 221 13.36 5.46 8.10
N LEU A 222 12.03 5.49 8.06
CA LEU A 222 11.15 5.65 9.21
C LEU A 222 11.41 4.60 10.29
N ALA A 223 11.59 3.33 9.91
CA ALA A 223 11.86 2.26 10.88
C ALA A 223 13.13 2.51 11.71
N ASN A 224 14.16 3.14 11.11
CA ASN A 224 15.36 3.51 11.84
C ASN A 224 15.12 4.66 12.83
N ASP A 225 14.28 5.63 12.44
CA ASP A 225 13.96 6.75 13.32
C ASP A 225 13.08 6.30 14.50
N VAL A 226 12.03 5.53 14.23
CA VAL A 226 11.19 4.91 15.27
C VAL A 226 12.04 4.12 16.26
N LEU A 227 12.91 3.25 15.76
CA LEU A 227 13.82 2.46 16.60
C LEU A 227 14.71 3.36 17.49
N ARG A 228 15.29 4.42 16.93
CA ARG A 228 16.08 5.38 17.71
C ARG A 228 15.29 6.09 18.80
N GLN A 229 14.02 6.42 18.55
CA GLN A 229 13.16 7.05 19.55
C GLN A 229 12.86 6.07 20.69
N ILE A 230 12.52 4.83 20.37
CA ILE A 230 12.23 3.80 21.37
C ILE A 230 13.47 3.52 22.24
N VAL A 231 14.63 3.25 21.62
CA VAL A 231 15.88 2.94 22.35
C VAL A 231 16.39 4.10 23.23
N ARG A 232 16.02 5.35 22.92
CA ARG A 232 16.35 6.51 23.76
C ARG A 232 15.49 6.65 25.01
N GLN A 233 14.33 5.97 25.05
CA GLN A 233 13.38 6.03 26.16
C GLN A 233 13.62 4.89 27.17
N HIS A 234 14.40 3.91 26.80
CA HIS A 234 14.87 2.80 27.64
C HIS A 234 16.36 2.93 27.97
#